data_7b09afce2cc88d5ba88bec15f5ba562c
#
_entry.id   7b09afce2cc88d5ba88bec15f5ba562c
#
_cell.length_a   1.000
_cell.length_b   1.000
_cell.length_c   1.000
_cell.angle_alpha   90.00
_cell.angle_beta   90.00
_cell.angle_gamma   90.00
#
_symmetry.space_group_name_H-M   'P 1'
#
loop_
_entity.id
_entity.type
_entity.pdbx_description
1 polymer ?
#
loop_
_entity_poly.entity_id
_entity_poly.type
_entity_poly.pdbx_seq_one_letter_code
_entity_poly.pdbx_strand_id
1 'polypeptide(L)'
;GVEVTRAKVRRERMGHIELAAPVSHIWYFKGIPSRIGLMLDISPRQLDKVLYFANYIVTDPGFTPLEKKQLLTEREYKEMREKYEDTFEAGMGAEAIQKLLAEIDLDKLSKELREELEHANGQKRVRLLKRLECVESFLESNQRPEWMIMTVIPVIPPDLRPLLQLDGGRFATSDLNDLYRRVINRN
;
A
#
# COMPACT_ATOMS: atom_id res chain seq x y z
N GLY A 1 26.20 -18.81 -17.07
CA GLY A 1 25.64 -20.13 -16.98
C GLY A 1 24.58 -20.26 -15.92
N VAL A 2 23.76 -21.28 -16.03
CA VAL A 2 22.73 -21.58 -15.03
C VAL A 2 23.33 -22.47 -13.96
N GLU A 3 23.14 -22.12 -12.69
CA GLU A 3 23.57 -22.92 -11.56
C GLU A 3 22.81 -24.26 -11.51
N VAL A 4 23.54 -25.36 -11.37
CA VAL A 4 22.95 -26.69 -11.21
C VAL A 4 22.65 -26.93 -9.73
N THR A 5 21.37 -27.14 -9.41
CA THR A 5 20.89 -27.36 -8.05
C THR A 5 20.10 -28.66 -7.93
N ARG A 6 19.81 -29.07 -6.69
CA ARG A 6 18.94 -30.24 -6.44
C ARG A 6 17.50 -29.96 -6.87
N ALA A 7 16.81 -30.98 -7.38
CA ALA A 7 15.41 -30.86 -7.82
C ALA A 7 14.45 -30.34 -6.73
N LYS A 8 14.72 -30.58 -5.46
CA LYS A 8 13.90 -30.13 -4.34
C LYS A 8 13.77 -28.59 -4.24
N VAL A 9 14.70 -27.83 -4.81
CA VAL A 9 14.60 -26.36 -4.80
C VAL A 9 13.39 -25.85 -5.58
N ARG A 10 12.86 -26.63 -6.52
CA ARG A 10 11.67 -26.30 -7.29
C ARG A 10 10.38 -26.26 -6.44
N ARG A 11 10.39 -26.83 -5.24
CA ARG A 11 9.27 -26.82 -4.30
C ARG A 11 9.55 -26.06 -3.00
N GLU A 12 10.81 -25.69 -2.76
CA GLU A 12 11.22 -25.03 -1.51
C GLU A 12 11.66 -23.58 -1.72
N ARG A 13 12.28 -23.26 -2.86
CA ARG A 13 12.84 -21.94 -3.09
C ARG A 13 11.82 -20.97 -3.66
N MET A 14 11.59 -19.89 -2.94
CA MET A 14 10.78 -18.76 -3.38
C MET A 14 11.56 -17.88 -4.38
N GLY A 15 10.84 -17.34 -5.37
CA GLY A 15 11.31 -16.26 -6.21
C GLY A 15 10.68 -14.93 -5.80
N HIS A 16 11.00 -13.89 -6.55
CA HIS A 16 10.36 -12.58 -6.39
C HIS A 16 10.28 -11.84 -7.72
N ILE A 17 9.34 -10.89 -7.80
CA ILE A 17 9.20 -9.95 -8.90
C ILE A 17 9.38 -8.55 -8.32
N GLU A 18 10.42 -7.84 -8.76
CA GLU A 18 10.59 -6.43 -8.42
C GLU A 18 9.63 -5.60 -9.26
N LEU A 19 8.82 -4.77 -8.61
CA LEU A 19 7.84 -3.94 -9.28
C LEU A 19 8.47 -2.63 -9.75
N ALA A 20 8.08 -2.17 -10.94
CA ALA A 20 8.51 -0.87 -11.46
C ALA A 20 7.94 0.30 -10.65
N ALA A 21 6.77 0.12 -10.06
CA ALA A 21 6.14 1.09 -9.16
C ALA A 21 5.51 0.37 -7.97
N PRO A 22 5.45 1.00 -6.78
CA PRO A 22 4.79 0.43 -5.62
C PRO A 22 3.31 0.16 -5.86
N VAL A 23 2.77 -0.89 -5.24
CA VAL A 23 1.34 -1.22 -5.27
C VAL A 23 0.80 -1.43 -3.87
N SER A 24 -0.44 -1.04 -3.65
CA SER A 24 -1.13 -1.27 -2.39
C SER A 24 -1.61 -2.71 -2.29
N HIS A 25 -1.38 -3.35 -1.14
CA HIS A 25 -1.93 -4.66 -0.88
C HIS A 25 -3.44 -4.55 -0.70
N ILE A 26 -4.19 -5.32 -1.49
CA ILE A 26 -5.65 -5.23 -1.56
C ILE A 26 -6.34 -5.48 -0.20
N TRP A 27 -5.82 -6.35 0.63
CA TRP A 27 -6.40 -6.66 1.94
C TRP A 27 -6.35 -5.46 2.91
N TYR A 28 -5.29 -4.65 2.81
CA TYR A 28 -5.12 -3.48 3.67
C TYR A 28 -5.78 -2.23 3.13
N PHE A 29 -6.07 -2.22 1.84
CA PHE A 29 -6.75 -1.14 1.15
C PHE A 29 -8.28 -1.34 1.08
N LYS A 30 -8.75 -2.49 0.58
CA LYS A 30 -10.17 -2.82 0.40
C LYS A 30 -10.80 -3.55 1.58
N GLY A 31 -10.04 -3.92 2.60
CA GLY A 31 -10.58 -4.51 3.81
C GLY A 31 -11.59 -3.60 4.53
N ILE A 32 -12.45 -4.18 5.34
CA ILE A 32 -13.40 -3.44 6.16
C ILE A 32 -13.10 -3.71 7.64
N PRO A 33 -12.56 -2.73 8.37
CA PRO A 33 -12.15 -1.39 7.92
C PRO A 33 -10.84 -1.41 7.13
N SER A 34 -10.62 -0.39 6.28
CA SER A 34 -9.35 -0.20 5.58
C SER A 34 -8.23 0.10 6.57
N ARG A 35 -7.22 -0.76 6.64
CA ARG A 35 -6.07 -0.56 7.56
C ARG A 35 -5.25 0.68 7.19
N ILE A 36 -5.02 0.89 5.91
CA ILE A 36 -4.34 2.09 5.39
C ILE A 36 -5.16 3.34 5.73
N GLY A 37 -6.47 3.29 5.53
CA GLY A 37 -7.37 4.39 5.87
C GLY A 37 -7.36 4.73 7.37
N LEU A 38 -7.31 3.73 8.24
CA LEU A 38 -7.21 3.93 9.69
C LEU A 38 -5.87 4.55 10.11
N MET A 39 -4.77 4.08 9.52
CA MET A 39 -3.44 4.61 9.84
C MET A 39 -3.29 6.07 9.43
N LEU A 40 -3.77 6.45 8.25
CA LEU A 40 -3.66 7.80 7.71
C LEU A 40 -4.82 8.72 8.08
N ASP A 41 -5.86 8.20 8.71
CA ASP A 41 -7.10 8.93 8.95
C ASP A 41 -7.74 9.49 7.67
N ILE A 42 -7.74 8.68 6.64
CA ILE A 42 -8.31 8.99 5.31
C ILE A 42 -9.51 8.08 5.07
N SER A 43 -10.60 8.63 4.51
CA SER A 43 -11.77 7.83 4.15
C SER A 43 -11.45 6.87 2.98
N PRO A 44 -12.13 5.71 2.88
CA PRO A 44 -11.93 4.79 1.76
C PRO A 44 -12.15 5.44 0.39
N ARG A 45 -13.09 6.38 0.27
CA ARG A 45 -13.35 7.12 -0.98
C ARG A 45 -12.17 8.01 -1.39
N GLN A 46 -11.57 8.69 -0.42
CA GLN A 46 -10.39 9.53 -0.67
C GLN A 46 -9.20 8.67 -1.04
N LEU A 47 -8.99 7.55 -0.34
CA LEU A 47 -7.92 6.62 -0.63
C LEU A 47 -8.06 6.00 -2.03
N ASP A 48 -9.26 5.62 -2.45
CA ASP A 48 -9.56 5.18 -3.81
C ASP A 48 -9.10 6.20 -4.86
N LYS A 49 -9.46 7.46 -4.68
CA LYS A 49 -9.11 8.53 -5.62
C LYS A 49 -7.60 8.71 -5.77
N VAL A 50 -6.85 8.56 -4.72
CA VAL A 50 -5.38 8.67 -4.76
C VAL A 50 -4.76 7.44 -5.40
N LEU A 51 -5.16 6.23 -4.99
CA LEU A 51 -4.58 4.99 -5.48
C LEU A 51 -4.88 4.70 -6.95
N TYR A 52 -6.04 5.14 -7.45
CA TYR A 52 -6.42 5.01 -8.86
C TYR A 52 -6.08 6.23 -9.72
N PHE A 53 -5.19 7.10 -9.25
CA PHE A 53 -4.67 8.25 -9.99
C PHE A 53 -5.75 9.28 -10.40
N ALA A 54 -6.83 9.39 -9.67
CA ALA A 54 -7.86 10.40 -9.91
C ALA A 54 -7.52 11.75 -9.27
N ASN A 55 -6.89 11.74 -8.11
CA ASN A 55 -6.51 12.95 -7.35
C ASN A 55 -5.07 12.87 -6.86
N TYR A 56 -4.46 14.04 -6.68
CA TYR A 56 -3.22 14.21 -5.91
C TYR A 56 -3.52 14.23 -4.41
N ILE A 57 -2.56 13.81 -3.61
CA ILE A 57 -2.56 13.98 -2.16
C ILE A 57 -1.33 14.77 -1.73
N VAL A 58 -1.52 15.76 -0.88
CA VAL A 58 -0.43 16.58 -0.35
C VAL A 58 0.35 15.76 0.67
N THR A 59 1.63 15.51 0.38
CA THR A 59 2.55 14.81 1.27
C THR A 59 3.33 15.75 2.16
N ASP A 60 3.67 16.93 1.67
CA ASP A 60 4.29 18.01 2.44
C ASP A 60 3.70 19.36 1.99
N PRO A 61 2.93 20.04 2.85
CA PRO A 61 2.34 21.34 2.49
C PRO A 61 3.35 22.49 2.42
N GLY A 62 4.55 22.35 3.03
CA GLY A 62 5.53 23.40 3.07
C GLY A 62 4.98 24.70 3.64
N PHE A 63 5.27 25.83 2.98
CA PHE A 63 4.77 27.17 3.35
C PHE A 63 3.54 27.60 2.53
N THR A 64 2.71 26.67 2.14
CA THR A 64 1.48 26.91 1.40
C THR A 64 0.25 26.87 2.32
N PRO A 65 -0.91 27.38 1.90
CA PRO A 65 -2.15 27.25 2.67
C PRO A 65 -2.76 25.83 2.61
N LEU A 66 -2.08 24.87 1.97
CA LEU A 66 -2.52 23.48 1.90
C LEU A 66 -2.34 22.77 3.22
N GLU A 67 -3.16 21.77 3.44
CA GLU A 67 -3.04 20.87 4.59
C GLU A 67 -2.41 19.54 4.16
N LYS A 68 -1.65 18.92 5.06
CA LYS A 68 -1.12 17.57 4.84
C LYS A 68 -2.28 16.58 4.63
N LYS A 69 -2.14 15.69 3.66
CA LYS A 69 -3.16 14.72 3.22
C LYS A 69 -4.39 15.35 2.53
N GLN A 70 -4.36 16.61 2.19
CA GLN A 70 -5.40 17.24 1.38
C GLN A 70 -5.39 16.65 -0.03
N LEU A 71 -6.57 16.34 -0.56
CA LEU A 71 -6.72 15.90 -1.95
C LEU A 71 -6.84 17.11 -2.87
N LEU A 72 -6.14 17.06 -3.99
CA LEU A 72 -6.19 18.06 -5.05
C LEU A 72 -6.61 17.40 -6.36
N THR A 73 -7.50 18.07 -7.09
CA THR A 73 -7.74 17.72 -8.49
C THR A 73 -6.53 18.11 -9.34
N GLU A 74 -6.44 17.60 -10.55
CA GLU A 74 -5.35 17.96 -11.47
C GLU A 74 -5.30 19.46 -11.73
N ARG A 75 -6.47 20.10 -11.84
CA ARG A 75 -6.59 21.53 -12.00
C ARG A 75 -6.04 22.32 -10.78
N GLU A 76 -6.50 21.96 -9.59
CA GLU A 76 -6.05 22.56 -8.33
C GLU A 76 -4.54 22.38 -8.14
N TYR A 77 -4.02 21.20 -8.48
CA TYR A 77 -2.59 20.92 -8.43
C TYR A 77 -1.79 21.85 -9.35
N LYS A 78 -2.24 22.02 -10.59
CA LYS A 78 -1.59 22.95 -11.55
C LYS A 78 -1.64 24.39 -11.06
N GLU A 79 -2.80 24.86 -10.59
CA GLU A 79 -2.95 26.20 -10.02
C GLU A 79 -2.01 26.45 -8.82
N MET A 80 -1.87 25.45 -7.95
CA MET A 80 -0.95 25.53 -6.81
C MET A 80 0.52 25.50 -7.23
N ARG A 81 0.88 24.73 -8.26
CA ARG A 81 2.23 24.71 -8.83
C ARG A 81 2.61 26.04 -9.48
N GLU A 82 1.69 26.65 -10.20
CA GLU A 82 1.91 27.97 -10.78
C GLU A 82 2.12 29.06 -9.71
N LYS A 83 1.39 28.97 -8.60
CA LYS A 83 1.42 29.96 -7.53
C LYS A 83 2.57 29.78 -6.54
N TYR A 84 2.88 28.57 -6.16
CA TYR A 84 3.84 28.23 -5.08
C TYR A 84 5.05 27.43 -5.57
N GLU A 85 5.12 27.10 -6.85
CA GLU A 85 6.22 26.34 -7.45
C GLU A 85 6.53 25.02 -6.69
N ASP A 86 7.79 24.76 -6.36
CA ASP A 86 8.23 23.55 -5.67
C ASP A 86 8.27 23.69 -4.14
N THR A 87 7.51 24.61 -3.57
CA THR A 87 7.47 24.83 -2.12
C THR A 87 6.61 23.82 -1.36
N PHE A 88 5.88 22.99 -2.06
CA PHE A 88 5.09 21.90 -1.48
C PHE A 88 5.30 20.59 -2.28
N GLU A 89 4.98 19.47 -1.65
CA GLU A 89 5.02 18.17 -2.29
C GLU A 89 3.63 17.52 -2.31
N ALA A 90 3.25 17.00 -3.46
CA ALA A 90 2.05 16.21 -3.63
C ALA A 90 2.32 15.09 -4.66
N GLY A 91 1.62 13.99 -4.53
CA GLY A 91 1.79 12.84 -5.40
C GLY A 91 0.51 12.07 -5.62
N MET A 92 0.58 11.05 -6.43
CA MET A 92 -0.50 10.13 -6.75
C MET A 92 -0.08 8.68 -6.54
N GLY A 93 -1.07 7.80 -6.43
CA GLY A 93 -0.87 6.37 -6.40
C GLY A 93 -0.28 5.85 -5.11
N ALA A 94 0.14 4.59 -5.14
CA ALA A 94 0.65 3.90 -3.97
C ALA A 94 1.97 4.49 -3.44
N GLU A 95 2.77 5.10 -4.28
CA GLU A 95 4.02 5.74 -3.89
C GLU A 95 3.79 6.90 -2.90
N ALA A 96 2.80 7.76 -3.16
CA ALA A 96 2.43 8.86 -2.27
C ALA A 96 1.90 8.33 -0.92
N ILE A 97 1.09 7.29 -0.95
CA ILE A 97 0.57 6.62 0.25
C ILE A 97 1.70 5.97 1.06
N GLN A 98 2.65 5.32 0.39
CA GLN A 98 3.82 4.74 1.04
C GLN A 98 4.64 5.80 1.78
N LYS A 99 4.87 6.94 1.14
CA LYS A 99 5.59 8.07 1.74
C LYS A 99 4.90 8.59 3.00
N LEU A 100 3.58 8.77 2.96
CA LEU A 100 2.80 9.19 4.12
C LEU A 100 2.85 8.16 5.25
N LEU A 101 2.76 6.87 4.94
CA LEU A 101 2.87 5.79 5.93
C LEU A 101 4.25 5.70 6.56
N ALA A 102 5.30 5.90 5.78
CA ALA A 102 6.69 5.86 6.26
C ALA A 102 7.03 6.98 7.25
N GLU A 103 6.35 8.12 7.16
CA GLU A 103 6.54 9.26 8.05
C GLU A 103 5.85 9.11 9.41
N ILE A 104 5.01 8.09 9.61
CA ILE A 104 4.29 7.89 10.86
C ILE A 104 5.23 7.47 11.98
N ASP A 105 5.23 8.25 13.07
CA ASP A 105 5.78 7.85 14.35
C ASP A 105 4.68 7.16 15.15
N LEU A 106 4.77 5.83 15.24
CA LEU A 106 3.75 5.00 15.88
C LEU A 106 3.58 5.29 17.38
N ASP A 107 4.67 5.52 18.09
CA ASP A 107 4.63 5.82 19.53
C ASP A 107 3.93 7.16 19.78
N LYS A 108 4.29 8.17 19.00
CA LYS A 108 3.66 9.49 19.09
C LYS A 108 2.19 9.43 18.74
N LEU A 109 1.84 8.73 17.65
CA LEU A 109 0.45 8.58 17.21
C LEU A 109 -0.39 7.83 18.25
N SER A 110 0.14 6.79 18.88
CA SER A 110 -0.52 6.07 19.98
C SER A 110 -0.86 7.00 21.15
N LYS A 111 0.08 7.84 21.56
CA LYS A 111 -0.15 8.82 22.64
C LYS A 111 -1.21 9.84 22.28
N GLU A 112 -1.13 10.43 21.09
CA GLU A 112 -2.10 11.40 20.58
C GLU A 112 -3.52 10.81 20.54
N LEU A 113 -3.67 9.58 20.05
CA LEU A 113 -4.96 8.90 20.01
C LEU A 113 -5.54 8.62 21.40
N ARG A 114 -4.70 8.24 22.36
CA ARG A 114 -5.12 8.03 23.75
C ARG A 114 -5.61 9.33 24.41
N GLU A 115 -4.90 10.43 24.20
CA GLU A 115 -5.30 11.74 24.69
C GLU A 115 -6.63 12.21 24.08
N GLU A 116 -6.81 12.04 22.76
CA GLU A 116 -8.08 12.37 22.12
C GLU A 116 -9.24 11.52 22.62
N LEU A 117 -9.01 10.24 22.94
CA LEU A 117 -10.03 9.33 23.48
C LEU A 117 -10.61 9.78 24.82
N GLU A 118 -9.83 10.46 25.64
CA GLU A 118 -10.31 10.96 26.94
C GLU A 118 -11.48 11.96 26.80
N HIS A 119 -11.49 12.69 25.69
CA HIS A 119 -12.48 13.74 25.41
C HIS A 119 -13.47 13.40 24.30
N ALA A 120 -13.33 12.23 23.67
CA ALA A 120 -14.16 11.83 22.54
C ALA A 120 -15.38 11.02 23.01
N ASN A 121 -16.52 11.27 22.35
CA ASN A 121 -17.77 10.57 22.57
C ASN A 121 -18.41 10.10 21.24
N GLY A 122 -19.36 9.17 21.37
CA GLY A 122 -20.13 8.70 20.22
C GLY A 122 -19.29 8.02 19.14
N GLN A 123 -19.60 8.29 17.89
CA GLN A 123 -18.93 7.66 16.74
C GLN A 123 -17.47 8.06 16.61
N LYS A 124 -17.12 9.27 17.02
CA LYS A 124 -15.71 9.71 17.04
C LYS A 124 -14.86 8.81 17.95
N ARG A 125 -15.38 8.48 19.13
CA ARG A 125 -14.71 7.56 20.07
C ARG A 125 -14.52 6.16 19.46
N VAL A 126 -15.55 5.63 18.80
CA VAL A 126 -15.48 4.31 18.14
C VAL A 126 -14.39 4.30 17.06
N ARG A 127 -14.31 5.35 16.25
CA ARG A 127 -13.28 5.50 15.21
C ARG A 127 -11.87 5.58 15.81
N LEU A 128 -11.69 6.38 16.86
CA LEU A 128 -10.41 6.52 17.54
C LEU A 128 -9.95 5.20 18.18
N LEU A 129 -10.86 4.43 18.76
CA LEU A 129 -10.55 3.11 19.29
C LEU A 129 -10.05 2.15 18.21
N LYS A 130 -10.71 2.12 17.06
CA LYS A 130 -10.27 1.29 15.91
C LYS A 130 -8.90 1.72 15.39
N ARG A 131 -8.65 3.01 15.31
CA ARG A 131 -7.34 3.54 14.91
C ARG A 131 -6.26 3.17 15.92
N LEU A 132 -6.51 3.35 17.21
CA LEU A 132 -5.56 3.00 18.27
C LEU A 132 -5.26 1.50 18.27
N GLU A 133 -6.25 0.65 18.12
CA GLU A 133 -6.06 -0.80 18.01
C GLU A 133 -5.15 -1.17 16.84
N CYS A 134 -5.35 -0.53 15.68
CA CYS A 134 -4.51 -0.72 14.51
C CYS A 134 -3.06 -0.27 14.76
N VAL A 135 -2.86 0.89 15.36
CA VAL A 135 -1.53 1.42 15.69
C VAL A 135 -0.80 0.52 16.67
N GLU A 136 -1.47 0.08 17.73
CA GLU A 136 -0.89 -0.81 18.73
C GLU A 136 -0.52 -2.18 18.16
N SER A 137 -1.31 -2.71 17.22
CA SER A 137 -0.99 -3.95 16.50
C SER A 137 0.34 -3.85 15.73
N PHE A 138 0.62 -2.71 15.12
CA PHE A 138 1.92 -2.44 14.47
C PHE A 138 3.06 -2.33 15.48
N LEU A 139 2.83 -1.67 16.60
CA LEU A 139 3.84 -1.54 17.66
C LEU A 139 4.20 -2.90 18.28
N GLU A 140 3.21 -3.69 18.63
CA GLU A 140 3.40 -5.02 19.24
C GLU A 140 4.11 -6.01 18.30
N SER A 141 3.80 -5.94 17.02
CA SER A 141 4.39 -6.83 16.00
C SER A 141 5.73 -6.35 15.46
N ASN A 142 6.22 -5.18 15.87
CA ASN A 142 7.43 -4.54 15.31
C ASN A 142 7.40 -4.38 13.79
N GLN A 143 6.22 -4.15 13.23
CA GLN A 143 6.04 -3.93 11.80
C GLN A 143 5.85 -2.45 11.50
N ARG A 144 6.21 -2.08 10.28
CA ARG A 144 6.05 -0.70 9.82
C ARG A 144 4.82 -0.56 8.91
N PRO A 145 4.04 0.55 9.04
CA PRO A 145 2.86 0.78 8.21
C PRO A 145 3.13 0.82 6.71
N GLU A 146 4.27 1.34 6.28
CA GLU A 146 4.67 1.42 4.87
C GLU A 146 4.82 0.05 4.21
N TRP A 147 4.94 -1.02 4.96
CA TRP A 147 5.00 -2.38 4.41
C TRP A 147 3.66 -2.88 3.87
N MET A 148 2.56 -2.19 4.13
CA MET A 148 1.28 -2.44 3.46
C MET A 148 1.30 -2.07 1.98
N ILE A 149 2.30 -1.31 1.56
CA ILE A 149 2.59 -1.00 0.16
C ILE A 149 3.75 -1.89 -0.29
N MET A 150 3.52 -2.65 -1.35
CA MET A 150 4.50 -3.63 -1.84
C MET A 150 5.33 -3.06 -2.98
N THR A 151 6.63 -3.29 -2.91
CA THR A 151 7.59 -3.00 -3.99
C THR A 151 8.10 -4.26 -4.66
N VAL A 152 7.93 -5.39 -3.99
CA VAL A 152 8.35 -6.73 -4.44
C VAL A 152 7.21 -7.71 -4.20
N ILE A 153 6.92 -8.54 -5.19
CA ILE A 153 5.93 -9.62 -5.07
C ILE A 153 6.65 -10.95 -4.91
N PRO A 154 6.34 -11.73 -3.86
CA PRO A 154 6.88 -13.08 -3.71
C PRO A 154 6.27 -14.02 -4.75
N VAL A 155 7.09 -14.91 -5.28
CA VAL A 155 6.71 -15.93 -6.26
C VAL A 155 6.86 -17.30 -5.63
N ILE A 156 5.79 -18.06 -5.58
CA ILE A 156 5.82 -19.41 -5.01
C ILE A 156 6.65 -20.36 -5.89
N PRO A 157 7.23 -21.42 -5.31
CA PRO A 157 8.07 -22.36 -6.04
C PRO A 157 7.35 -22.98 -7.26
N PRO A 158 8.08 -23.33 -8.33
CA PRO A 158 7.49 -23.85 -9.57
C PRO A 158 6.65 -25.11 -9.39
N ASP A 159 7.03 -26.01 -8.50
CA ASP A 159 6.29 -27.26 -8.26
C ASP A 159 4.95 -27.03 -7.58
N LEU A 160 4.73 -25.87 -6.96
CA LEU A 160 3.43 -25.48 -6.39
C LEU A 160 2.48 -24.82 -7.41
N ARG A 161 2.95 -24.58 -8.63
CA ARG A 161 2.19 -24.02 -9.76
C ARG A 161 2.52 -24.74 -11.06
N PRO A 162 2.30 -26.06 -11.12
CA PRO A 162 2.83 -26.87 -12.19
C PRO A 162 2.16 -26.61 -13.53
N LEU A 163 2.93 -26.85 -14.60
CA LEU A 163 2.42 -27.04 -15.97
C LEU A 163 2.27 -28.54 -16.20
N LEU A 164 1.05 -28.99 -16.37
CA LEU A 164 0.71 -30.40 -16.57
C LEU A 164 0.37 -30.69 -18.02
N GLN A 165 0.90 -31.78 -18.56
CA GLN A 165 0.50 -32.27 -19.87
C GLN A 165 -0.76 -33.15 -19.72
N LEU A 166 -1.81 -32.77 -20.44
CA LEU A 166 -3.05 -33.53 -20.52
C LEU A 166 -3.01 -34.55 -21.64
N ASP A 167 -3.92 -35.54 -21.61
CA ASP A 167 -4.12 -36.44 -22.70
C ASP A 167 -4.44 -35.69 -24.00
N GLY A 168 -3.82 -36.10 -25.13
CA GLY A 168 -3.97 -35.41 -26.41
C GLY A 168 -2.99 -34.26 -26.69
N GLY A 169 -1.94 -34.15 -25.87
CA GLY A 169 -0.84 -33.15 -26.07
C GLY A 169 -1.13 -31.73 -25.61
N ARG A 170 -2.26 -31.48 -24.98
CA ARG A 170 -2.60 -30.18 -24.38
C ARG A 170 -1.92 -30.01 -23.03
N PHE A 171 -1.58 -28.76 -22.68
CA PHE A 171 -1.05 -28.40 -21.38
C PHE A 171 -2.09 -27.66 -20.56
N ALA A 172 -2.19 -28.01 -19.28
CA ALA A 172 -2.91 -27.25 -18.27
C ALA A 172 -1.91 -26.58 -17.34
N THR A 173 -2.12 -25.33 -17.00
CA THR A 173 -1.29 -24.59 -16.07
C THR A 173 -2.13 -23.99 -14.94
N SER A 174 -1.49 -23.75 -13.80
CA SER A 174 -2.11 -23.03 -12.71
C SER A 174 -2.44 -21.58 -13.12
N ASP A 175 -3.56 -21.06 -12.62
CA ASP A 175 -3.93 -19.64 -12.80
C ASP A 175 -2.86 -18.68 -12.28
N LEU A 176 -2.08 -19.09 -11.27
CA LEU A 176 -0.97 -18.32 -10.73
C LEU A 176 0.10 -18.00 -11.79
N ASN A 177 0.39 -18.93 -12.70
CA ASN A 177 1.36 -18.68 -13.77
C ASN A 177 0.89 -17.59 -14.72
N ASP A 178 -0.39 -17.52 -15.02
CA ASP A 178 -0.97 -16.46 -15.84
C ASP A 178 -0.93 -15.11 -15.10
N LEU A 179 -1.28 -15.10 -13.83
CA LEU A 179 -1.22 -13.89 -13.01
C LEU A 179 0.21 -13.33 -12.90
N TYR A 180 1.20 -14.16 -12.64
CA TYR A 180 2.60 -13.73 -12.60
C TYR A 180 3.06 -13.19 -13.96
N ARG A 181 2.70 -13.86 -15.05
CA ARG A 181 3.02 -13.39 -16.41
C ARG A 181 2.42 -12.02 -16.68
N ARG A 182 1.17 -11.78 -16.30
CA ARG A 182 0.53 -10.46 -16.46
C ARG A 182 1.26 -9.38 -15.66
N VAL A 183 1.67 -9.66 -14.44
CA VAL A 183 2.46 -8.74 -13.63
C VAL A 183 3.79 -8.40 -14.31
N ILE A 184 4.52 -9.40 -14.76
CA ILE A 184 5.81 -9.22 -15.45
C ILE A 184 5.63 -8.39 -16.74
N ASN A 185 4.60 -8.66 -17.52
CA ASN A 185 4.35 -7.94 -18.76
C ASN A 185 3.94 -6.48 -18.55
N ARG A 186 3.26 -6.17 -17.45
CA ARG A 186 2.88 -4.79 -17.10
C ARG A 186 4.01 -4.00 -16.44
N ASN A 187 4.98 -4.71 -15.95
CA ASN A 187 6.15 -4.14 -15.28
C ASN A 187 7.14 -3.54 -16.30
#